data_e3aa74b572787eedf65b6aee00b6f3ef
#
_entry.id   e3aa74b572787eedf65b6aee00b6f3ef
#
_cell.length_a   1.000
_cell.length_b   1.000
_cell.length_c   1.000
_cell.angle_alpha   90.00
_cell.angle_beta   90.00
_cell.angle_gamma   90.00
#
_symmetry.space_group_name_H-M   'P 1'
#
loop_
_entity.id
_entity.type
_entity.pdbx_description
1 polymer ?
#
loop_
_entity_poly.entity_id
_entity_poly.type
_entity_poly.pdbx_seq_one_letter_code
_entity_poly.pdbx_strand_id
1 'polypeptide(L)'
;MKNLATVAAVSSMVKNDTLLIEVGGSLRRIKLSDLAKSIQTNQLDLSLIAWGTYLKETSDTQWGVCGNQTKWNEFKSSLGRYLLTNDGRMAKLSRSNSSVFEDGTTVDESKGHIMFHTPHRLYYLVKYDASAGCNILWGSTYPISEHYIDHPTFGAYIGSIVSNKLVSRSGLGVSNNISISDFFTYAHNNGKNFGLLDYETLKIIPMLVLWESGNSNAQAKFGCGPTGSTNTWDKVNGLTTGATKSL
;
A
#
# COMPACT_ATOMS: atom_id res chain seq x y z
N MET A 1 -14.62 -11.77 29.05
CA MET A 1 -14.56 -11.29 27.66
C MET A 1 -14.17 -12.49 26.79
N LYS A 2 -15.10 -13.02 25.98
CA LYS A 2 -14.80 -14.12 25.07
C LYS A 2 -14.06 -13.59 23.85
N ASN A 3 -13.04 -14.29 23.49
CA ASN A 3 -11.97 -14.03 22.55
C ASN A 3 -12.49 -13.48 21.19
N LEU A 4 -12.15 -12.25 20.87
CA LEU A 4 -12.43 -11.61 19.54
C LEU A 4 -11.67 -12.27 18.37
N ALA A 5 -10.83 -13.27 18.63
CA ALA A 5 -10.25 -14.10 17.57
C ALA A 5 -11.30 -14.75 16.67
N THR A 6 -12.53 -14.92 17.17
CA THR A 6 -13.67 -15.43 16.38
C THR A 6 -14.22 -14.41 15.39
N VAL A 7 -14.00 -13.11 15.61
CA VAL A 7 -14.44 -12.05 14.68
C VAL A 7 -13.61 -12.06 13.38
N ALA A 8 -12.33 -12.39 13.48
CA ALA A 8 -11.46 -12.47 12.30
C ALA A 8 -11.83 -13.62 11.35
N ALA A 9 -12.39 -14.71 11.87
CA ALA A 9 -12.82 -15.84 11.05
C ALA A 9 -14.12 -15.58 10.26
N VAL A 10 -14.88 -14.55 10.63
CA VAL A 10 -16.19 -14.23 10.03
C VAL A 10 -16.09 -13.17 8.93
N SER A 11 -14.92 -12.57 8.73
CA SER A 11 -14.70 -11.49 7.75
C SER A 11 -14.94 -11.90 6.28
N SER A 12 -14.92 -13.21 5.97
CA SER A 12 -15.29 -13.72 4.64
C SER A 12 -16.79 -13.66 4.33
N MET A 13 -17.62 -13.31 5.32
CA MET A 13 -19.08 -13.24 5.19
C MET A 13 -19.64 -11.82 5.14
N VAL A 14 -18.80 -10.82 4.83
CA VAL A 14 -19.27 -9.42 4.73
C VAL A 14 -20.15 -9.25 3.50
N LYS A 15 -21.43 -9.09 3.71
CA LYS A 15 -22.39 -8.60 2.72
C LYS A 15 -22.99 -7.30 3.23
N ASN A 16 -22.93 -6.24 2.41
CA ASN A 16 -23.60 -4.96 2.67
C ASN A 16 -23.13 -4.24 3.96
N ASP A 17 -21.83 -4.04 4.13
CA ASP A 17 -21.25 -3.29 5.25
C ASP A 17 -21.68 -3.77 6.65
N THR A 18 -22.10 -5.02 6.77
CA THR A 18 -22.43 -5.68 8.03
C THR A 18 -21.62 -6.93 8.27
N LEU A 19 -21.19 -7.12 9.50
CA LEU A 19 -20.48 -8.30 9.98
C LEU A 19 -21.42 -9.15 10.84
N LEU A 20 -21.37 -10.47 10.69
CA LEU A 20 -22.00 -11.40 11.62
C LEU A 20 -21.02 -11.73 12.74
N ILE A 21 -21.37 -11.44 13.97
CA ILE A 21 -20.58 -11.79 15.15
C ILE A 21 -21.38 -12.68 16.10
N GLU A 22 -20.70 -13.61 16.75
CA GLU A 22 -21.30 -14.41 17.81
C GLU A 22 -21.11 -13.72 19.17
N VAL A 23 -22.21 -13.38 19.82
CA VAL A 23 -22.21 -12.80 21.17
C VAL A 23 -23.09 -13.65 22.06
N GLY A 24 -22.48 -14.31 23.03
CA GLY A 24 -23.20 -15.13 24.01
C GLY A 24 -23.96 -16.32 23.38
N GLY A 25 -23.42 -16.93 22.32
CA GLY A 25 -24.03 -18.06 21.62
C GLY A 25 -25.10 -17.68 20.59
N SER A 26 -25.29 -16.38 20.34
CA SER A 26 -26.24 -15.88 19.33
C SER A 26 -25.51 -15.08 18.25
N LEU A 27 -25.84 -15.37 16.98
CA LEU A 27 -25.34 -14.59 15.85
C LEU A 27 -26.06 -13.24 15.79
N ARG A 28 -25.29 -12.16 15.78
CA ARG A 28 -25.79 -10.79 15.64
C ARG A 28 -25.14 -10.11 14.44
N ARG A 29 -25.92 -9.29 13.74
CA ARG A 29 -25.40 -8.39 12.72
C ARG A 29 -24.93 -7.09 13.39
N ILE A 30 -23.71 -6.69 13.11
CA ILE A 30 -23.17 -5.38 13.51
C ILE A 30 -22.77 -4.61 12.24
N LYS A 31 -23.10 -3.34 12.18
CA LYS A 31 -22.61 -2.49 11.10
C LYS A 31 -21.11 -2.26 11.27
N LEU A 32 -20.37 -2.22 10.17
CA LEU A 32 -18.93 -1.94 10.20
C LEU A 32 -18.62 -0.57 10.83
N SER A 33 -19.51 0.41 10.65
CA SER A 33 -19.40 1.72 11.32
C SER A 33 -19.49 1.62 12.85
N ASP A 34 -20.33 0.72 13.37
CA ASP A 34 -20.49 0.55 14.83
C ASP A 34 -19.29 -0.22 15.41
N LEU A 35 -18.73 -1.17 14.63
CA LEU A 35 -17.48 -1.82 14.98
C LEU A 35 -16.32 -0.81 15.02
N ALA A 36 -16.21 0.05 14.02
CA ALA A 36 -15.19 1.11 13.97
C ALA A 36 -15.32 2.08 15.18
N LYS A 37 -16.54 2.48 15.56
CA LYS A 37 -16.79 3.28 16.77
C LYS A 37 -16.36 2.54 18.04
N SER A 38 -16.67 1.25 18.14
CA SER A 38 -16.26 0.41 19.26
C SER A 38 -14.74 0.34 19.44
N ILE A 39 -14.02 0.27 18.32
CA ILE A 39 -12.55 0.32 18.27
C ILE A 39 -12.02 1.68 18.73
N GLN A 40 -12.63 2.76 18.26
CA GLN A 40 -12.26 4.14 18.64
C GLN A 40 -12.46 4.40 20.15
N THR A 41 -13.44 3.73 20.78
CA THR A 41 -13.72 3.86 22.23
C THR A 41 -12.86 2.96 23.12
N ASN A 42 -11.77 2.37 22.63
CA ASN A 42 -10.88 1.46 23.38
C ASN A 42 -11.51 0.10 23.79
N GLN A 43 -12.62 -0.29 23.21
CA GLN A 43 -13.28 -1.57 23.53
C GLN A 43 -12.67 -2.77 22.81
N LEU A 44 -11.82 -2.54 21.77
CA LEU A 44 -11.16 -3.57 21.00
C LEU A 44 -9.64 -3.45 21.13
N ASP A 45 -8.99 -4.56 21.44
CA ASP A 45 -7.53 -4.66 21.42
C ASP A 45 -7.03 -4.72 19.97
N LEU A 46 -6.52 -3.59 19.49
CA LEU A 46 -5.99 -3.47 18.13
C LEU A 46 -4.82 -4.41 17.87
N SER A 47 -4.05 -4.78 18.88
CA SER A 47 -2.90 -5.67 18.74
C SER A 47 -3.26 -7.08 18.24
N LEU A 48 -4.54 -7.46 18.31
CA LEU A 48 -5.01 -8.76 17.83
C LEU A 48 -5.30 -8.76 16.33
N ILE A 49 -5.70 -7.63 15.75
CA ILE A 49 -6.23 -7.54 14.37
C ILE A 49 -5.48 -6.56 13.48
N ALA A 50 -4.59 -5.75 14.07
CA ALA A 50 -3.85 -4.71 13.38
C ALA A 50 -2.36 -4.81 13.70
N TRP A 51 -1.54 -4.38 12.75
CA TRP A 51 -0.11 -4.12 12.95
C TRP A 51 0.10 -2.64 13.15
N GLY A 52 1.24 -2.24 13.70
CA GLY A 52 1.50 -0.84 13.98
C GLY A 52 2.96 -0.47 14.04
N THR A 53 3.22 0.84 14.06
CA THR A 53 4.53 1.45 14.29
C THR A 53 4.38 2.56 15.33
N TYR A 54 5.26 2.58 16.32
CA TYR A 54 5.34 3.66 17.29
C TYR A 54 5.79 4.96 16.60
N LEU A 55 5.09 6.07 16.85
CA LEU A 55 5.44 7.40 16.35
C LEU A 55 6.07 8.19 17.51
N LYS A 56 7.38 8.09 17.68
CA LYS A 56 8.09 8.72 18.77
C LYS A 56 8.57 10.10 18.38
N GLU A 57 8.37 11.08 19.25
CA GLU A 57 8.86 12.45 19.11
C GLU A 57 10.28 12.60 19.69
N THR A 58 11.19 11.72 19.29
CA THR A 58 12.57 11.72 19.77
C THR A 58 13.55 11.85 18.61
N SER A 59 14.80 12.18 18.92
CA SER A 59 15.93 12.14 17.96
C SER A 59 16.25 10.72 17.50
N ASP A 60 15.76 9.70 18.21
CA ASP A 60 15.87 8.30 17.81
C ASP A 60 14.96 8.03 16.60
N THR A 61 15.57 7.60 15.51
CA THR A 61 14.86 7.23 14.27
C THR A 61 14.33 5.81 14.29
N GLN A 62 14.80 4.96 15.20
CA GLN A 62 14.34 3.59 15.39
C GLN A 62 13.15 3.56 16.35
N TRP A 63 11.95 3.67 15.80
CA TRP A 63 10.72 3.74 16.56
C TRP A 63 10.18 2.38 16.98
N GLY A 64 10.40 1.37 16.14
CA GLY A 64 9.93 -0.01 16.36
C GLY A 64 8.53 -0.28 15.82
N VAL A 65 8.25 -1.57 15.68
CA VAL A 65 6.95 -2.07 15.23
C VAL A 65 6.21 -2.75 16.38
N CYS A 66 4.90 -2.81 16.28
CA CYS A 66 4.02 -3.42 17.30
C CYS A 66 2.80 -4.09 16.66
N GLY A 67 1.93 -4.64 17.50
CA GLY A 67 0.72 -5.29 17.06
C GLY A 67 0.95 -6.64 16.38
N ASN A 68 0.00 -7.06 15.56
CA ASN A 68 -0.03 -8.39 14.96
C ASN A 68 0.86 -8.48 13.72
N GLN A 69 2.11 -8.91 13.91
CA GLN A 69 3.07 -9.05 12.81
C GLN A 69 2.72 -10.20 11.86
N THR A 70 1.93 -11.19 12.28
CA THR A 70 1.38 -12.21 11.37
C THR A 70 0.43 -11.57 10.37
N LYS A 71 -0.46 -10.69 10.80
CA LYS A 71 -1.35 -9.93 9.91
C LYS A 71 -0.59 -9.00 8.98
N TRP A 72 0.49 -8.37 9.44
CA TRP A 72 1.39 -7.62 8.59
C TRP A 72 2.00 -8.49 7.48
N ASN A 73 2.50 -9.68 7.83
CA ASN A 73 3.10 -10.60 6.85
C ASN A 73 2.06 -11.15 5.86
N GLU A 74 0.83 -11.45 6.31
CA GLU A 74 -0.29 -11.80 5.43
C GLU A 74 -0.59 -10.69 4.42
N PHE A 75 -0.70 -9.45 4.90
CA PHE A 75 -0.91 -8.28 4.03
C PHE A 75 0.26 -8.08 3.05
N LYS A 76 1.52 -8.13 3.52
CA LYS A 76 2.69 -8.06 2.66
C LYS A 76 2.71 -9.12 1.57
N SER A 77 2.28 -10.34 1.87
CA SER A 77 2.24 -11.41 0.88
C SER A 77 1.17 -11.18 -0.19
N SER A 78 0.12 -10.41 0.11
CA SER A 78 -0.88 -10.01 -0.87
C SER A 78 -0.42 -8.85 -1.77
N LEU A 79 0.47 -7.98 -1.26
CA LEU A 79 1.11 -6.93 -2.05
C LEU A 79 1.95 -7.54 -3.15
N GLY A 80 1.84 -7.00 -4.34
CA GLY A 80 2.64 -7.50 -5.46
C GLY A 80 2.71 -6.54 -6.62
N ARG A 81 3.58 -6.91 -7.58
CA ARG A 81 3.58 -6.30 -8.90
C ARG A 81 2.61 -7.07 -9.78
N TYR A 82 1.88 -6.34 -10.57
CA TYR A 82 0.88 -6.87 -11.50
C TYR A 82 1.07 -6.21 -12.86
N LEU A 83 0.89 -6.96 -13.93
CA LEU A 83 0.64 -6.38 -15.23
C LEU A 83 -0.84 -5.99 -15.31
N LEU A 84 -1.12 -4.69 -15.39
CA LEU A 84 -2.44 -4.14 -15.65
C LEU A 84 -2.53 -3.83 -17.15
N THR A 85 -3.37 -4.54 -17.85
CA THR A 85 -3.61 -4.32 -19.29
C THR A 85 -4.61 -3.18 -19.53
N ASN A 86 -4.62 -2.60 -20.71
CA ASN A 86 -5.50 -1.46 -21.04
C ASN A 86 -7.00 -1.81 -20.96
N ASP A 87 -7.36 -3.08 -21.03
CA ASP A 87 -8.72 -3.59 -20.84
C ASP A 87 -9.07 -3.88 -19.38
N GLY A 88 -8.18 -3.52 -18.45
CA GLY A 88 -8.41 -3.61 -17.01
C GLY A 88 -8.12 -4.97 -16.37
N ARG A 89 -7.61 -5.94 -17.13
CA ARG A 89 -7.20 -7.23 -16.54
C ARG A 89 -5.89 -7.08 -15.79
N MET A 90 -5.77 -7.78 -14.68
CA MET A 90 -4.57 -7.79 -13.84
C MET A 90 -4.06 -9.22 -13.71
N ALA A 91 -2.76 -9.40 -13.94
CA ALA A 91 -2.06 -10.66 -13.72
C ALA A 91 -0.85 -10.42 -12.83
N LYS A 92 -0.73 -11.23 -11.77
CA LYS A 92 0.32 -11.08 -10.76
C LYS A 92 1.66 -11.59 -11.28
N LEU A 93 2.71 -10.80 -11.07
CA LEU A 93 4.07 -11.16 -11.38
C LEU A 93 4.69 -11.99 -10.24
N SER A 94 5.63 -12.85 -10.60
CA SER A 94 6.43 -13.57 -9.60
C SER A 94 7.15 -12.59 -8.67
N ARG A 95 7.12 -12.89 -7.38
CA ARG A 95 7.75 -12.06 -6.36
C ARG A 95 9.27 -12.08 -6.46
N SER A 96 9.84 -13.21 -6.84
CA SER A 96 11.29 -13.41 -6.96
C SER A 96 11.85 -12.94 -8.31
N ASN A 97 11.01 -12.88 -9.35
CA ASN A 97 11.42 -12.48 -10.70
C ASN A 97 10.29 -11.72 -11.42
N SER A 98 10.41 -10.41 -11.49
CA SER A 98 9.39 -9.57 -12.13
C SER A 98 9.31 -9.67 -13.66
N SER A 99 10.18 -10.46 -14.28
CA SER A 99 10.11 -10.73 -15.72
C SER A 99 9.19 -11.90 -16.08
N VAL A 100 8.62 -12.58 -15.07
CA VAL A 100 7.68 -13.69 -15.25
C VAL A 100 6.46 -13.52 -14.36
N PHE A 101 5.35 -14.12 -14.77
CA PHE A 101 4.16 -14.27 -13.94
C PHE A 101 4.36 -15.35 -12.86
N GLU A 102 3.42 -15.50 -11.93
CA GLU A 102 3.49 -16.54 -10.89
C GLU A 102 3.50 -17.97 -11.46
N ASP A 103 2.94 -18.18 -12.66
CA ASP A 103 2.96 -19.46 -13.39
C ASP A 103 4.27 -19.71 -14.17
N GLY A 104 5.21 -18.78 -14.12
CA GLY A 104 6.51 -18.87 -14.81
C GLY A 104 6.49 -18.40 -16.26
N THR A 105 5.36 -18.00 -16.83
CA THR A 105 5.31 -17.44 -18.18
C THR A 105 5.93 -16.04 -18.23
N THR A 106 6.57 -15.70 -19.36
CA THR A 106 7.27 -14.42 -19.53
C THR A 106 6.28 -13.24 -19.61
N VAL A 107 6.61 -12.17 -18.92
CA VAL A 107 5.85 -10.91 -18.95
C VAL A 107 6.21 -10.12 -20.20
N ASP A 108 5.20 -9.72 -20.95
CA ASP A 108 5.32 -8.74 -22.03
C ASP A 108 4.78 -7.39 -21.53
N GLU A 109 5.68 -6.53 -21.05
CA GLU A 109 5.31 -5.21 -20.52
C GLU A 109 4.73 -4.28 -21.60
N SER A 110 4.90 -4.58 -22.90
CA SER A 110 4.31 -3.78 -23.98
C SER A 110 2.77 -3.82 -23.96
N LYS A 111 2.18 -4.85 -23.34
CA LYS A 111 0.74 -5.06 -23.26
C LYS A 111 0.02 -4.29 -22.16
N GLY A 112 0.77 -3.61 -21.27
CA GLY A 112 0.15 -2.93 -20.16
C GLY A 112 1.10 -2.08 -19.33
N HIS A 113 0.82 -2.01 -18.05
CA HIS A 113 1.56 -1.24 -17.04
C HIS A 113 1.93 -2.16 -15.89
N ILE A 114 3.15 -2.05 -15.40
CA ILE A 114 3.54 -2.74 -14.17
C ILE A 114 3.09 -1.87 -13.00
N MET A 115 2.16 -2.40 -12.22
CA MET A 115 1.55 -1.71 -11.09
C MET A 115 1.85 -2.43 -9.78
N PHE A 116 2.08 -1.69 -8.73
CA PHE A 116 1.92 -2.17 -7.37
C PHE A 116 0.43 -2.20 -7.03
N HIS A 117 -0.03 -3.32 -6.49
CA HIS A 117 -1.42 -3.51 -6.13
C HIS A 117 -1.58 -4.45 -4.92
N THR A 118 -2.63 -4.22 -4.14
CA THR A 118 -3.16 -5.18 -3.17
C THR A 118 -4.66 -5.37 -3.40
N PRO A 119 -5.17 -6.61 -3.35
CA PRO A 119 -6.60 -6.88 -3.46
C PRO A 119 -7.38 -6.51 -2.20
N HIS A 120 -6.73 -5.95 -1.18
CA HIS A 120 -7.34 -5.60 0.09
C HIS A 120 -7.52 -4.09 0.24
N ARG A 121 -8.62 -3.70 0.86
CA ARG A 121 -8.78 -2.39 1.44
C ARG A 121 -7.84 -2.26 2.63
N LEU A 122 -7.12 -1.16 2.71
CA LEU A 122 -6.19 -0.87 3.79
C LEU A 122 -6.77 0.20 4.70
N TYR A 123 -7.14 -0.18 5.91
CA TYR A 123 -7.55 0.74 6.97
C TYR A 123 -6.34 1.22 7.76
N TYR A 124 -6.36 2.48 8.20
CA TYR A 124 -5.31 3.05 9.04
C TYR A 124 -5.89 3.95 10.13
N LEU A 125 -5.18 4.02 11.25
CA LEU A 125 -5.58 4.79 12.42
C LEU A 125 -4.34 5.26 13.16
N VAL A 126 -4.29 6.54 13.52
CA VAL A 126 -3.31 7.05 14.49
C VAL A 126 -4.00 7.17 15.85
N LYS A 127 -3.45 6.50 16.86
CA LYS A 127 -4.03 6.47 18.20
C LYS A 127 -2.94 6.56 19.25
N TYR A 128 -3.17 7.42 20.26
CA TYR A 128 -2.28 7.50 21.41
C TYR A 128 -2.38 6.25 22.29
N ASP A 129 -1.24 5.72 22.66
CA ASP A 129 -1.10 4.61 23.61
C ASP A 129 -0.40 5.10 24.87
N ALA A 130 -1.13 5.11 25.99
CA ALA A 130 -0.63 5.61 27.26
C ALA A 130 0.49 4.74 27.84
N SER A 131 0.51 3.44 27.54
CA SER A 131 1.54 2.51 28.03
C SER A 131 2.85 2.70 27.27
N ALA A 132 2.77 3.03 25.99
CA ALA A 132 3.91 3.33 25.14
C ALA A 132 4.36 4.82 25.23
N GLY A 133 3.50 5.70 25.79
CA GLY A 133 3.75 7.13 25.90
C GLY A 133 3.83 7.85 24.54
N CYS A 134 3.29 7.28 23.48
CA CYS A 134 3.36 7.85 22.13
C CYS A 134 2.15 7.46 21.28
N ASN A 135 1.99 8.10 20.13
CA ASN A 135 1.05 7.67 19.12
C ASN A 135 1.53 6.40 18.44
N ILE A 136 0.58 5.57 17.99
CA ILE A 136 0.83 4.40 17.15
C ILE A 136 0.08 4.59 15.84
N LEU A 137 0.77 4.42 14.72
CA LEU A 137 0.17 4.30 13.40
C LEU A 137 -0.22 2.84 13.18
N TRP A 138 -1.51 2.55 13.33
CA TRP A 138 -2.09 1.24 13.09
C TRP A 138 -2.46 1.04 11.64
N GLY A 139 -2.30 -0.19 11.13
CA GLY A 139 -2.77 -0.65 9.82
C GLY A 139 -3.51 -1.97 9.94
N SER A 140 -4.53 -2.17 9.11
CA SER A 140 -5.32 -3.40 9.11
C SER A 140 -6.03 -3.61 7.77
N THR A 141 -6.30 -4.87 7.42
CA THR A 141 -7.26 -5.22 6.36
C THR A 141 -8.69 -5.29 6.90
N TYR A 142 -8.88 -5.16 8.21
CA TYR A 142 -10.19 -5.07 8.86
C TYR A 142 -10.51 -3.61 9.18
N PRO A 143 -11.79 -3.23 9.23
CA PRO A 143 -12.20 -1.86 9.52
C PRO A 143 -11.86 -1.50 10.98
N ILE A 144 -10.76 -0.78 11.17
CA ILE A 144 -10.32 -0.23 12.45
C ILE A 144 -10.59 1.27 12.60
N SER A 145 -11.02 1.91 11.51
CA SER A 145 -11.36 3.33 11.45
C SER A 145 -12.25 3.61 10.25
N GLU A 146 -12.67 4.85 10.09
CA GLU A 146 -13.33 5.34 8.88
C GLU A 146 -12.33 5.66 7.75
N HIS A 147 -11.04 5.76 8.09
CA HIS A 147 -9.98 6.06 7.13
C HIS A 147 -9.46 4.79 6.47
N TYR A 148 -9.53 4.75 5.15
CA TYR A 148 -8.99 3.63 4.38
C TYR A 148 -8.52 4.08 3.00
N ILE A 149 -7.69 3.25 2.39
CA ILE A 149 -7.30 3.34 0.98
C ILE A 149 -7.89 2.11 0.30
N ASP A 150 -8.70 2.34 -0.74
CA ASP A 150 -9.43 1.26 -1.40
C ASP A 150 -8.57 0.62 -2.48
N HIS A 151 -8.19 -0.64 -2.29
CA HIS A 151 -7.42 -1.44 -3.24
C HIS A 151 -6.24 -0.66 -3.87
N PRO A 152 -5.29 -0.15 -3.05
CA PRO A 152 -4.24 0.75 -3.53
C PRO A 152 -3.53 0.17 -4.76
N THR A 153 -3.50 0.99 -5.81
CA THR A 153 -2.90 0.62 -7.10
C THR A 153 -2.12 1.82 -7.64
N PHE A 154 -0.82 1.66 -7.85
CA PHE A 154 0.04 2.72 -8.37
C PHE A 154 1.18 2.15 -9.21
N GLY A 155 1.78 2.99 -10.07
CA GLY A 155 2.87 2.57 -10.95
C GLY A 155 4.06 2.03 -10.17
N ALA A 156 4.55 0.85 -10.54
CA ALA A 156 5.73 0.24 -9.94
C ALA A 156 7.02 0.94 -10.40
N TYR A 157 6.97 1.65 -11.52
CA TYR A 157 8.07 2.43 -12.07
C TYR A 157 7.67 3.89 -12.23
N ILE A 158 8.67 4.77 -12.18
CA ILE A 158 8.47 6.20 -12.50
C ILE A 158 7.96 6.30 -13.94
N GLY A 159 6.98 7.18 -14.16
CA GLY A 159 6.28 7.30 -15.42
C GLY A 159 7.17 7.67 -16.60
N SER A 160 6.95 7.00 -17.71
CA SER A 160 7.58 7.27 -19.02
C SER A 160 6.49 7.53 -20.05
N ILE A 161 6.76 8.39 -21.03
CA ILE A 161 5.81 8.64 -22.12
C ILE A 161 6.23 7.84 -23.36
N VAL A 162 5.33 6.96 -23.78
CA VAL A 162 5.49 6.14 -24.98
C VAL A 162 4.25 6.30 -25.87
N SER A 163 4.44 6.73 -27.10
CA SER A 163 3.32 6.92 -28.05
C SER A 163 2.16 7.76 -27.47
N ASN A 164 2.49 8.89 -26.87
CA ASN A 164 1.53 9.79 -26.19
C ASN A 164 0.73 9.14 -25.05
N LYS A 165 1.27 8.13 -24.41
CA LYS A 165 0.70 7.47 -23.23
C LYS A 165 1.69 7.49 -22.08
N LEU A 166 1.22 7.81 -20.88
CA LEU A 166 1.99 7.66 -19.65
C LEU A 166 1.97 6.20 -19.24
N VAL A 167 3.15 5.57 -19.16
CA VAL A 167 3.27 4.15 -18.85
C VAL A 167 4.18 3.92 -17.65
N SER A 168 3.94 2.85 -16.91
CA SER A 168 4.81 2.30 -15.87
C SER A 168 5.41 1.00 -16.38
N ARG A 169 6.63 1.07 -16.92
CA ARG A 169 7.36 -0.06 -17.52
C ARG A 169 8.83 0.02 -17.18
N SER A 170 9.50 -1.13 -17.13
CA SER A 170 10.94 -1.19 -16.93
C SER A 170 11.72 -0.77 -18.20
N GLY A 171 12.98 -0.39 -18.02
CA GLY A 171 13.90 -0.13 -19.11
C GLY A 171 13.64 1.14 -19.93
N LEU A 172 12.69 1.98 -19.52
CA LEU A 172 12.37 3.23 -20.22
C LEU A 172 13.04 4.43 -19.55
N GLY A 173 13.31 5.48 -20.32
CA GLY A 173 13.75 6.76 -19.78
C GLY A 173 12.61 7.46 -19.02
N VAL A 174 12.95 8.02 -17.87
CA VAL A 174 11.99 8.81 -17.07
C VAL A 174 11.60 10.07 -17.83
N SER A 175 10.31 10.33 -17.97
CA SER A 175 9.83 11.56 -18.62
C SER A 175 9.81 12.72 -17.62
N ASN A 176 10.39 13.84 -18.03
CA ASN A 176 10.47 15.09 -17.27
C ASN A 176 10.22 16.30 -18.20
N ASN A 177 10.26 17.51 -17.62
CA ASN A 177 10.01 18.77 -18.33
C ASN A 177 8.67 18.81 -19.09
N ILE A 178 7.65 18.20 -18.52
CA ILE A 178 6.31 18.11 -19.07
C ILE A 178 5.35 18.77 -18.10
N SER A 179 4.40 19.53 -18.61
CA SER A 179 3.39 20.16 -17.78
C SER A 179 2.51 19.11 -17.09
N ILE A 180 1.98 19.44 -15.91
CA ILE A 180 1.04 18.53 -15.21
C ILE A 180 -0.21 18.25 -16.06
N SER A 181 -0.67 19.22 -16.83
CA SER A 181 -1.80 19.09 -17.76
C SER A 181 -1.51 18.03 -18.84
N ASP A 182 -0.29 18.05 -19.40
CA ASP A 182 0.11 17.08 -20.40
C ASP A 182 0.27 15.69 -19.79
N PHE A 183 0.82 15.58 -18.58
CA PHE A 183 0.86 14.30 -17.87
C PHE A 183 -0.53 13.72 -17.63
N PHE A 184 -1.52 14.54 -17.26
CA PHE A 184 -2.92 14.10 -17.17
C PHE A 184 -3.44 13.59 -18.52
N THR A 185 -3.19 14.33 -19.60
CA THR A 185 -3.59 13.93 -20.93
C THR A 185 -2.98 12.59 -21.33
N TYR A 186 -1.67 12.41 -21.12
CA TYR A 186 -0.98 11.15 -21.44
C TYR A 186 -1.45 9.98 -20.55
N ALA A 187 -1.81 10.24 -19.29
CA ALA A 187 -2.41 9.22 -18.44
C ALA A 187 -3.79 8.79 -18.98
N HIS A 188 -4.67 9.73 -19.29
CA HIS A 188 -6.01 9.48 -19.82
C HIS A 188 -6.01 8.82 -21.21
N ASN A 189 -4.94 8.99 -21.99
CA ASN A 189 -4.78 8.28 -23.27
C ASN A 189 -4.67 6.74 -23.12
N ASN A 190 -4.46 6.23 -21.90
CA ASN A 190 -4.56 4.79 -21.60
C ASN A 190 -6.01 4.36 -21.31
N GLY A 191 -6.90 5.31 -21.02
CA GLY A 191 -8.30 5.09 -20.67
C GLY A 191 -8.74 6.01 -19.53
N LYS A 192 -10.02 6.27 -19.43
CA LYS A 192 -10.61 7.23 -18.47
C LYS A 192 -10.30 6.95 -16.99
N ASN A 193 -9.93 5.72 -16.66
CA ASN A 193 -9.63 5.29 -15.29
C ASN A 193 -8.12 5.38 -14.95
N PHE A 194 -7.29 5.79 -15.91
CA PHE A 194 -5.88 6.06 -15.66
C PHE A 194 -5.70 7.52 -15.29
N GLY A 195 -4.96 7.77 -14.24
CA GLY A 195 -4.67 9.12 -13.75
C GLY A 195 -3.26 9.23 -13.21
N LEU A 196 -2.95 10.38 -12.64
CA LEU A 196 -1.74 10.55 -11.86
C LEU A 196 -1.98 10.01 -10.44
N LEU A 197 -0.89 9.70 -9.75
CA LEU A 197 -0.94 9.26 -8.37
C LEU A 197 -1.58 10.37 -7.50
N ASP A 198 -2.71 10.07 -6.90
CA ASP A 198 -3.40 10.98 -6.02
C ASP A 198 -2.80 10.98 -4.60
N TYR A 199 -3.15 12.01 -3.83
CA TYR A 199 -2.62 12.18 -2.47
C TYR A 199 -3.06 11.05 -1.52
N GLU A 200 -4.27 10.52 -1.68
CA GLU A 200 -4.79 9.46 -0.83
C GLU A 200 -4.00 8.15 -1.05
N THR A 201 -3.73 7.81 -2.31
CA THR A 201 -2.90 6.64 -2.65
C THR A 201 -1.43 6.87 -2.29
N LEU A 202 -0.90 8.09 -2.47
CA LEU A 202 0.49 8.42 -2.13
C LEU A 202 0.80 8.18 -0.65
N LYS A 203 -0.17 8.42 0.24
CA LYS A 203 0.00 8.20 1.70
C LYS A 203 0.38 6.76 2.06
N ILE A 204 0.04 5.78 1.23
CA ILE A 204 0.38 4.37 1.53
C ILE A 204 1.89 4.14 1.58
N ILE A 205 2.65 4.80 0.72
CA ILE A 205 4.10 4.56 0.58
C ILE A 205 4.84 4.81 1.90
N PRO A 206 4.74 5.99 2.55
CA PRO A 206 5.38 6.20 3.85
C PRO A 206 4.81 5.30 4.95
N MET A 207 3.52 4.97 4.93
CA MET A 207 2.96 4.03 5.90
C MET A 207 3.56 2.63 5.77
N LEU A 208 3.69 2.09 4.54
CA LEU A 208 4.34 0.80 4.29
C LEU A 208 5.79 0.79 4.77
N VAL A 209 6.52 1.88 4.52
CA VAL A 209 7.91 2.05 4.99
C VAL A 209 7.98 2.00 6.51
N LEU A 210 7.11 2.72 7.21
CA LEU A 210 7.07 2.75 8.68
C LEU A 210 6.69 1.39 9.26
N TRP A 211 5.67 0.73 8.74
CA TRP A 211 5.25 -0.59 9.21
C TRP A 211 6.27 -1.69 8.96
N GLU A 212 7.04 -1.60 7.86
CA GLU A 212 8.09 -2.57 7.57
C GLU A 212 9.34 -2.35 8.41
N SER A 213 9.77 -1.10 8.54
CA SER A 213 11.06 -0.78 9.14
C SER A 213 11.01 -0.39 10.60
N GLY A 214 9.86 0.11 11.10
CA GLY A 214 9.78 0.77 12.38
C GLY A 214 10.79 1.92 12.51
N ASN A 215 11.10 2.60 11.39
CA ASN A 215 12.16 3.59 11.32
C ASN A 215 11.71 4.80 10.50
N SER A 216 11.88 5.99 11.05
CA SER A 216 11.54 7.24 10.35
C SER A 216 12.56 7.63 9.27
N ASN A 217 13.79 7.09 9.34
CA ASN A 217 14.81 7.32 8.33
C ASN A 217 14.72 6.29 7.21
N ALA A 218 13.80 6.52 6.26
CA ALA A 218 13.60 5.65 5.11
C ALA A 218 14.86 5.56 4.24
N GLN A 219 15.65 6.64 4.14
CA GLN A 219 16.88 6.65 3.35
C GLN A 219 17.94 5.69 3.89
N ALA A 220 18.09 5.60 5.21
CA ALA A 220 19.01 4.66 5.83
C ALA A 220 18.59 3.19 5.62
N LYS A 221 17.30 2.92 5.45
CA LYS A 221 16.77 1.57 5.28
C LYS A 221 16.70 1.12 3.83
N PHE A 222 16.27 2.01 2.94
CA PHE A 222 15.95 1.68 1.54
C PHE A 222 16.84 2.40 0.53
N GLY A 223 17.78 3.22 1.01
CA GLY A 223 18.64 4.05 0.17
C GLY A 223 18.02 5.39 -0.22
N CYS A 224 18.88 6.30 -0.65
CA CYS A 224 18.48 7.68 -0.94
C CYS A 224 18.06 7.90 -2.40
N GLY A 225 18.04 6.88 -3.22
CA GLY A 225 17.86 7.05 -4.66
C GLY A 225 18.99 7.91 -5.28
N PRO A 226 18.80 8.48 -6.45
CA PRO A 226 19.80 9.32 -7.12
C PRO A 226 19.86 10.71 -6.48
N THR A 227 20.41 10.81 -5.28
CA THR A 227 20.70 12.08 -4.60
C THR A 227 22.11 12.54 -4.94
N GLY A 228 22.28 13.23 -6.01
CA GLY A 228 23.57 13.76 -6.36
C GLY A 228 23.69 15.26 -6.19
N SER A 229 24.87 15.70 -5.77
CA SER A 229 25.15 16.99 -5.17
C SER A 229 25.13 18.21 -6.08
N THR A 230 24.85 18.17 -7.35
CA THR A 230 24.99 19.41 -8.16
C THR A 230 23.99 19.62 -9.28
N ASN A 231 23.33 18.62 -9.80
CA ASN A 231 22.24 18.80 -10.79
C ASN A 231 21.38 17.55 -10.81
N THR A 232 20.36 17.51 -9.96
CA THR A 232 19.40 16.42 -9.88
C THR A 232 18.66 16.16 -11.20
N TRP A 233 18.52 17.18 -12.04
CA TRP A 233 17.83 17.07 -13.32
C TRP A 233 18.61 16.27 -14.37
N ASP A 234 19.94 16.50 -14.46
CA ASP A 234 20.77 15.78 -15.45
C ASP A 234 20.96 14.31 -15.10
N LYS A 235 20.89 13.97 -13.81
CA LYS A 235 20.97 12.56 -13.38
C LYS A 235 19.71 11.78 -13.63
N VAL A 236 18.54 12.43 -13.56
CA VAL A 236 17.25 11.79 -13.88
C VAL A 236 17.13 11.53 -15.39
N ASN A 237 17.69 12.40 -16.23
CA ASN A 237 17.65 12.25 -17.70
C ASN A 237 18.38 11.01 -18.22
N GLY A 238 19.37 10.50 -17.49
CA GLY A 238 20.12 9.30 -17.88
C GLY A 238 19.62 8.00 -17.24
N LEU A 239 18.61 8.07 -16.35
CA LEU A 239 18.10 6.89 -15.68
C LEU A 239 17.04 6.17 -16.51
N THR A 240 17.14 4.85 -16.56
CA THR A 240 16.08 3.99 -17.05
C THR A 240 15.27 3.43 -15.90
N THR A 241 13.95 3.36 -16.08
CA THR A 241 13.04 2.78 -15.09
C THR A 241 13.38 1.31 -14.87
N GLY A 242 13.32 0.85 -13.62
CA GLY A 242 13.68 -0.52 -13.26
C GLY A 242 15.17 -0.82 -13.21
N ALA A 243 16.05 0.19 -13.35
CA ALA A 243 17.49 0.02 -13.21
C ALA A 243 17.94 -0.26 -11.75
N THR A 244 17.14 0.07 -10.77
CA THR A 244 17.35 -0.33 -9.38
C THR A 244 16.97 -1.79 -9.23
N LYS A 245 17.97 -2.65 -9.21
CA LYS A 245 17.82 -4.07 -8.92
C LYS A 245 17.38 -4.25 -7.48
N SER A 246 16.34 -5.02 -7.29
CA SER A 246 15.87 -5.62 -6.05
C SER A 246 15.54 -4.65 -4.89
N LEU A 247 14.28 -4.54 -4.59
CA LEU A 247 13.81 -4.46 -3.22
C LEU A 247 13.61 -5.89 -2.70
#